data_20e3157fc3c734f5fdcfa32e32da0f3a
#
_entry.id   20e3157fc3c734f5fdcfa32e32da0f3a
#
_cell.length_a   1.000
_cell.length_b   1.000
_cell.length_c   1.000
_cell.angle_alpha   90.00
_cell.angle_beta   90.00
_cell.angle_gamma   90.00
#
_symmetry.space_group_name_H-M   'P 1'
#
loop_
_entity.id
_entity.type
_entity.pdbx_description
1 polymer ?
#
loop_
_entity_poly.entity_id
_entity_poly.type
_entity_poly.pdbx_seq_one_letter_code
_entity_poly.pdbx_strand_id
1 'polypeptide(L)'
;MTLRGTTVRGVIHWREATVERLREEWAGAAVYDVTVADVAPADGVLTGLVATEADAPDPAVQDAALPDLPDPPDQGRLTIPALAYTDLVGRPRPGDRVLLNVSALQRGLGTGGLALIVAVPDRLPADQKARPGHIVKARYTPLQTMVLGVDEQESPHHNVLRTATGINGLPVIMADLHSALPAILAGLRLAKPRVRTVYVMTDGGALPIAFSRTVAGLVQAGWLAGTITVGQAFGGDLEAVNVHTGLLAAAHVLHADVAIVTQGPGNLGTDSPWGYSGVASGEAINATAVLGGRAIASPRVSQADERERHRGISHHSLTTFGRVAMTPADLPVPLLDGPLGLRVLAQARQLAADTAGRLTVREVDISGLADALSATPVRLSTMGRTLAQDQAAFLTAAAAGRFAATLLP
;
A
#
# COMPACT_ATOMS: atom_id res chain seq x y z
N MET A 1 -22.74 24.49 -27.51
CA MET A 1 -21.52 24.94 -26.80
C MET A 1 -20.60 23.72 -26.67
N THR A 2 -19.70 23.57 -27.62
CA THR A 2 -18.88 22.36 -27.77
C THR A 2 -17.67 22.54 -26.86
N LEU A 3 -17.66 21.88 -25.69
CA LEU A 3 -16.46 21.75 -24.85
C LEU A 3 -15.43 20.92 -25.62
N ARG A 4 -14.57 21.56 -26.36
CA ARG A 4 -13.30 20.94 -26.76
C ARG A 4 -12.43 20.86 -25.51
N GLY A 5 -12.61 19.79 -24.73
CA GLY A 5 -11.71 19.45 -23.65
C GLY A 5 -10.31 19.25 -24.21
N THR A 6 -9.36 20.05 -23.79
CA THR A 6 -7.95 19.77 -23.97
C THR A 6 -7.65 18.50 -23.20
N THR A 7 -7.62 17.37 -23.91
CA THR A 7 -7.15 16.10 -23.33
C THR A 7 -5.68 16.29 -22.97
N VAL A 8 -5.38 16.48 -21.69
CA VAL A 8 -4.01 16.47 -21.21
C VAL A 8 -3.51 15.05 -21.39
N ARG A 9 -2.76 14.81 -22.47
CA ARG A 9 -2.08 13.53 -22.67
C ARG A 9 -1.02 13.41 -21.59
N GLY A 10 -1.06 12.32 -20.83
CA GLY A 10 0.01 11.98 -19.90
C GLY A 10 1.33 11.93 -20.67
N VAL A 11 2.36 12.60 -20.16
CA VAL A 11 3.69 12.61 -20.77
C VAL A 11 4.59 11.73 -19.92
N ILE A 12 5.28 10.78 -20.56
CA ILE A 12 6.34 10.01 -19.91
C ILE A 12 7.66 10.72 -20.21
N HIS A 13 8.40 11.04 -19.17
CA HIS A 13 9.74 11.59 -19.28
C HIS A 13 10.77 10.47 -19.16
N TRP A 14 11.43 10.21 -20.28
CA TRP A 14 12.48 9.19 -20.41
C TRP A 14 13.86 9.81 -20.20
N ARG A 15 14.75 9.07 -19.52
CA ARG A 15 16.17 9.39 -19.44
C ARG A 15 17.01 8.12 -19.61
N GLU A 16 18.16 8.26 -20.25
CA GLU A 16 19.21 7.25 -20.20
C GLU A 16 20.13 7.57 -19.01
N ALA A 17 20.61 6.52 -18.35
CA ALA A 17 21.55 6.66 -17.24
C ALA A 17 22.50 5.48 -17.20
N THR A 18 23.60 5.63 -16.47
CA THR A 18 24.55 4.56 -16.15
C THR A 18 24.40 4.18 -14.69
N VAL A 19 24.35 2.89 -14.39
CA VAL A 19 24.34 2.37 -13.02
C VAL A 19 25.71 2.54 -12.40
N GLU A 20 25.76 3.21 -11.22
CA GLU A 20 27.00 3.40 -10.49
C GLU A 20 27.19 2.30 -9.44
N ARG A 21 26.18 2.08 -8.61
CA ARG A 21 26.23 1.07 -7.53
C ARG A 21 24.85 0.66 -7.06
N LEU A 22 24.78 -0.53 -6.47
CA LEU A 22 23.64 -0.96 -5.68
C LEU A 22 23.63 -0.18 -4.36
N ARG A 23 22.49 0.43 -4.01
CA ARG A 23 22.28 1.14 -2.75
C ARG A 23 21.64 0.22 -1.70
N GLU A 24 20.59 -0.47 -2.09
CA GLU A 24 19.88 -1.42 -1.22
C GLU A 24 19.05 -2.40 -2.06
N GLU A 25 18.65 -3.51 -1.43
CA GLU A 25 17.85 -4.55 -2.06
C GLU A 25 16.90 -5.20 -1.03
N TRP A 26 15.69 -5.53 -1.47
CA TRP A 26 14.75 -6.37 -0.72
C TRP A 26 14.00 -7.29 -1.70
N ALA A 27 13.05 -8.10 -1.20
CA ALA A 27 12.34 -9.08 -2.02
C ALA A 27 11.69 -8.45 -3.27
N GLY A 28 12.17 -8.82 -4.45
CA GLY A 28 11.63 -8.40 -5.75
C GLY A 28 12.02 -7.00 -6.22
N ALA A 29 12.78 -6.21 -5.43
CA ALA A 29 13.17 -4.85 -5.79
C ALA A 29 14.59 -4.50 -5.34
N ALA A 30 15.25 -3.62 -6.09
CA ALA A 30 16.57 -3.10 -5.76
C ALA A 30 16.68 -1.62 -6.16
N VAL A 31 17.33 -0.82 -5.34
CA VAL A 31 17.61 0.59 -5.61
C VAL A 31 19.08 0.76 -5.94
N TYR A 32 19.32 1.52 -6.99
CA TYR A 32 20.64 1.83 -7.50
C TYR A 32 20.87 3.33 -7.51
N ASP A 33 22.11 3.76 -7.29
CA ASP A 33 22.56 5.08 -7.71
C ASP A 33 22.84 5.02 -9.20
N VAL A 34 22.22 5.93 -9.96
CA VAL A 34 22.40 6.01 -11.41
C VAL A 34 22.77 7.44 -11.82
N THR A 35 23.71 7.59 -12.75
CA THR A 35 24.14 8.89 -13.28
C THR A 35 23.45 9.14 -14.60
N VAL A 36 22.65 10.22 -14.66
CA VAL A 36 21.99 10.72 -15.86
C VAL A 36 22.99 11.62 -16.60
N ALA A 37 23.25 11.33 -17.87
CA ALA A 37 24.01 12.19 -18.77
C ALA A 37 23.08 13.27 -19.36
N ASP A 38 23.62 14.43 -19.69
CA ASP A 38 22.93 15.54 -20.40
C ASP A 38 21.64 16.02 -19.71
N VAL A 39 21.78 16.54 -18.48
CA VAL A 39 20.69 17.30 -17.83
C VAL A 39 20.60 18.65 -18.55
N ALA A 40 19.66 18.78 -19.51
CA ALA A 40 19.44 20.03 -20.21
C ALA A 40 18.98 21.13 -19.25
N PRO A 41 19.26 22.41 -19.51
CA PRO A 41 18.81 23.54 -18.67
C PRO A 41 17.28 23.59 -18.49
N ALA A 42 16.51 22.99 -19.39
CA ALA A 42 15.06 22.79 -19.26
C ALA A 42 14.67 21.77 -18.17
N ASP A 43 15.60 20.97 -17.69
CA ASP A 43 15.42 19.99 -16.62
C ASP A 43 15.65 20.59 -15.20
N GLY A 44 15.56 21.91 -15.08
CA GLY A 44 15.66 22.62 -13.79
C GLY A 44 14.81 22.06 -12.65
N VAL A 45 13.81 21.23 -12.98
CA VAL A 45 13.01 20.47 -12.02
C VAL A 45 13.81 19.32 -11.40
N LEU A 46 14.75 18.68 -12.13
CA LEU A 46 15.60 17.62 -11.55
C LEU A 46 16.66 18.19 -10.59
N THR A 47 17.14 19.40 -10.86
CA THR A 47 18.08 20.11 -9.99
C THR A 47 17.37 20.81 -8.82
N GLY A 48 16.09 21.17 -8.95
CA GLY A 48 15.27 21.80 -7.90
C GLY A 48 14.65 20.82 -6.90
N LEU A 49 14.65 19.51 -7.17
CA LEU A 49 14.14 18.46 -6.25
C LEU A 49 14.97 18.30 -4.96
N VAL A 50 16.11 18.96 -4.89
CA VAL A 50 16.98 19.00 -3.71
C VAL A 50 16.47 20.00 -2.65
N ALA A 51 15.42 20.79 -2.89
CA ALA A 51 15.17 22.00 -2.10
C ALA A 51 13.72 22.32 -1.71
N THR A 52 12.74 21.42 -1.68
CA THR A 52 11.44 21.78 -1.06
C THR A 52 10.80 20.62 -0.29
N GLU A 53 10.79 20.77 1.04
CA GLU A 53 10.11 19.91 2.02
C GLU A 53 8.56 20.06 2.06
N ALA A 54 7.93 20.78 1.14
CA ALA A 54 6.56 21.28 1.36
C ALA A 54 5.40 20.41 0.84
N ASP A 55 5.61 19.45 -0.06
CA ASP A 55 4.56 18.56 -0.58
C ASP A 55 5.05 17.09 -0.68
N ALA A 56 5.53 16.55 0.44
CA ALA A 56 6.08 15.22 0.50
C ALA A 56 5.02 14.14 0.16
N PRO A 57 5.29 13.25 -0.80
CA PRO A 57 4.46 12.07 -1.05
C PRO A 57 4.48 11.13 0.15
N ASP A 58 3.56 10.16 0.18
CA ASP A 58 3.38 9.17 1.24
C ASP A 58 4.73 8.57 1.68
N PRO A 59 5.17 8.78 2.93
CA PRO A 59 6.47 8.35 3.43
C PRO A 59 6.62 6.84 3.63
N ALA A 60 5.59 6.04 3.37
CA ALA A 60 5.80 4.60 3.21
C ALA A 60 6.86 4.29 2.14
N VAL A 61 7.22 5.29 1.35
CA VAL A 61 8.28 5.28 0.34
C VAL A 61 9.49 6.14 0.75
N GLN A 62 9.39 6.96 1.82
CA GLN A 62 10.44 7.88 2.27
C GLN A 62 11.37 7.31 3.35
N ASP A 63 11.37 6.00 3.59
CA ASP A 63 12.19 5.38 4.64
C ASP A 63 13.69 5.25 4.35
N ALA A 64 14.19 5.92 3.30
CA ALA A 64 15.59 6.24 3.22
C ALA A 64 15.79 7.62 3.87
N ALA A 65 16.55 7.71 4.95
CA ALA A 65 17.16 8.96 5.33
C ALA A 65 17.73 9.59 4.05
N LEU A 66 17.33 10.84 3.73
CA LEU A 66 17.96 11.56 2.62
C LEU A 66 19.46 11.52 2.91
N PRO A 67 20.28 10.93 2.03
CA PRO A 67 21.71 10.97 2.23
C PRO A 67 22.15 12.43 2.18
N ASP A 68 23.24 12.76 2.86
CA ASP A 68 23.92 14.03 2.69
C ASP A 68 23.99 14.35 1.21
N LEU A 69 23.58 15.57 0.85
CA LEU A 69 23.51 16.04 -0.52
C LEU A 69 24.86 15.82 -1.20
N PRO A 70 24.92 15.23 -2.40
CA PRO A 70 26.15 15.19 -3.14
C PRO A 70 26.61 16.60 -3.47
N ASP A 71 27.92 16.78 -3.53
CA ASP A 71 28.56 18.02 -4.00
C ASP A 71 27.92 18.51 -5.31
N PRO A 72 27.91 19.82 -5.58
CA PRO A 72 27.30 20.37 -6.79
C PRO A 72 27.83 19.67 -8.04
N PRO A 73 26.96 19.39 -9.03
CA PRO A 73 27.25 18.49 -10.13
C PRO A 73 28.45 18.97 -10.94
N ASP A 74 29.43 18.08 -11.12
CA ASP A 74 30.51 18.25 -12.06
C ASP A 74 29.91 18.15 -13.48
N GLN A 75 29.93 19.28 -14.19
CA GLN A 75 29.60 19.43 -15.62
C GLN A 75 28.49 18.51 -16.17
N GLY A 76 27.21 18.81 -15.78
CA GLY A 76 26.05 18.21 -16.48
C GLY A 76 25.71 16.78 -16.13
N ARG A 77 26.33 16.17 -15.11
CA ARG A 77 26.00 14.83 -14.61
C ARG A 77 25.22 14.92 -13.30
N LEU A 78 24.11 14.20 -13.22
CA LEU A 78 23.27 14.14 -12.01
C LEU A 78 23.11 12.69 -11.57
N THR A 79 23.49 12.39 -10.32
CA THR A 79 23.26 11.06 -9.73
C THR A 79 21.93 11.07 -8.97
N ILE A 80 21.04 10.13 -9.32
CA ILE A 80 19.72 9.97 -8.70
C ILE A 80 19.50 8.53 -8.28
N PRO A 81 18.66 8.26 -7.25
CA PRO A 81 18.27 6.91 -6.91
C PRO A 81 17.21 6.38 -7.89
N ALA A 82 17.35 5.13 -8.33
CA ALA A 82 16.43 4.48 -9.25
C ALA A 82 16.11 3.05 -8.81
N LEU A 83 14.82 2.70 -8.83
CA LEU A 83 14.27 1.41 -8.44
C LEU A 83 14.19 0.48 -9.66
N ALA A 84 14.69 -0.74 -9.54
CA ALA A 84 14.45 -1.86 -10.43
C ALA A 84 13.52 -2.88 -9.77
N TYR A 85 12.47 -3.29 -10.45
CA TYR A 85 11.74 -4.52 -10.11
C TYR A 85 12.49 -5.70 -10.74
N THR A 86 13.21 -6.44 -9.90
CA THR A 86 14.19 -7.44 -10.37
C THR A 86 13.56 -8.57 -11.18
N ASP A 87 12.30 -8.88 -10.93
CA ASP A 87 11.55 -9.90 -11.67
C ASP A 87 11.06 -9.42 -13.05
N LEU A 88 10.99 -8.09 -13.27
CA LEU A 88 10.57 -7.50 -14.54
C LEU A 88 11.76 -7.13 -15.43
N VAL A 89 12.74 -6.44 -14.87
CA VAL A 89 13.84 -5.85 -15.64
C VAL A 89 15.18 -6.52 -15.40
N GLY A 90 15.21 -7.55 -14.57
CA GLY A 90 16.46 -8.20 -14.14
C GLY A 90 17.21 -7.38 -13.08
N ARG A 91 18.47 -7.76 -12.84
CA ARG A 91 19.35 -7.11 -11.87
C ARG A 91 20.39 -6.25 -12.59
N PRO A 92 20.22 -4.91 -12.61
CA PRO A 92 21.25 -4.01 -13.13
C PRO A 92 22.59 -4.19 -12.41
N ARG A 93 23.69 -3.93 -13.08
CA ARG A 93 25.07 -4.00 -12.55
C ARG A 93 25.77 -2.68 -12.74
N PRO A 94 26.74 -2.33 -11.93
CA PRO A 94 27.59 -1.17 -12.17
C PRO A 94 28.13 -1.15 -13.61
N GLY A 95 28.01 0.00 -14.27
CA GLY A 95 28.35 0.19 -15.68
C GLY A 95 27.24 -0.14 -16.68
N ASP A 96 26.14 -0.78 -16.30
CA ASP A 96 25.01 -1.00 -17.19
C ASP A 96 24.37 0.33 -17.60
N ARG A 97 24.06 0.47 -18.87
CA ARG A 97 23.16 1.52 -19.38
C ARG A 97 21.71 1.12 -19.08
N VAL A 98 20.94 2.04 -18.53
CA VAL A 98 19.54 1.83 -18.16
C VAL A 98 18.62 2.90 -18.73
N LEU A 99 17.40 2.50 -19.06
CA LEU A 99 16.32 3.42 -19.42
C LEU A 99 15.47 3.71 -18.17
N LEU A 100 15.28 4.99 -17.90
CA LEU A 100 14.51 5.46 -16.73
C LEU A 100 13.20 6.10 -17.12
N ASN A 101 12.15 5.85 -16.33
CA ASN A 101 10.98 6.71 -16.25
C ASN A 101 11.18 7.65 -15.04
N VAL A 102 11.27 8.94 -15.29
CA VAL A 102 11.48 9.98 -14.26
C VAL A 102 10.27 10.89 -14.07
N SER A 103 9.11 10.55 -14.66
CA SER A 103 7.93 11.43 -14.71
C SER A 103 7.42 11.81 -13.33
N ALA A 104 7.30 10.85 -12.42
CA ALA A 104 6.83 11.10 -11.07
C ALA A 104 7.90 11.81 -10.23
N LEU A 105 9.16 11.41 -10.38
CA LEU A 105 10.30 12.06 -9.71
C LEU A 105 10.37 13.54 -10.05
N GLN A 106 10.26 13.91 -11.32
CA GLN A 106 10.28 15.33 -11.77
C GLN A 106 9.15 16.17 -11.17
N ARG A 107 8.06 15.56 -10.76
CA ARG A 107 6.93 16.26 -10.14
C ARG A 107 6.91 16.15 -8.61
N GLY A 108 7.92 15.54 -8.00
CA GLY A 108 7.95 15.28 -6.57
C GLY A 108 6.81 14.36 -6.10
N LEU A 109 6.33 13.48 -6.98
CA LEU A 109 5.14 12.68 -6.71
C LEU A 109 5.46 11.18 -6.56
N GLY A 110 4.85 10.56 -5.56
CA GLY A 110 4.43 9.16 -5.50
C GLY A 110 5.49 8.05 -5.50
N THR A 111 6.78 8.32 -5.77
CA THR A 111 7.80 7.26 -5.84
C THR A 111 8.84 7.31 -4.73
N GLY A 112 8.61 8.15 -3.70
CA GLY A 112 9.57 8.31 -2.60
C GLY A 112 10.95 8.82 -3.06
N GLY A 113 10.97 9.70 -4.07
CA GLY A 113 12.20 10.23 -4.61
C GLY A 113 12.97 9.28 -5.53
N LEU A 114 12.33 8.20 -6.01
CA LEU A 114 12.96 7.20 -6.88
C LEU A 114 12.54 7.38 -8.34
N ALA A 115 13.49 7.33 -9.27
CA ALA A 115 13.21 7.02 -10.67
C ALA A 115 12.88 5.53 -10.81
N LEU A 116 12.24 5.13 -11.91
CA LEU A 116 11.97 3.72 -12.18
C LEU A 116 12.83 3.24 -13.35
N ILE A 117 13.61 2.16 -13.13
CA ILE A 117 14.35 1.48 -14.20
C ILE A 117 13.37 0.65 -15.01
N VAL A 118 13.25 0.95 -16.30
CA VAL A 118 12.32 0.30 -17.23
C VAL A 118 12.97 -0.85 -17.96
N ALA A 119 14.26 -0.73 -18.27
CA ALA A 119 15.04 -1.74 -18.99
C ALA A 119 16.54 -1.54 -18.79
N VAL A 120 17.29 -2.63 -18.99
CA VAL A 120 18.74 -2.65 -19.27
C VAL A 120 18.90 -3.01 -20.74
N PRO A 121 18.91 -2.03 -21.67
CA PRO A 121 18.74 -2.30 -23.11
C PRO A 121 19.80 -3.23 -23.69
N ASP A 122 21.04 -3.13 -23.20
CA ASP A 122 22.16 -3.91 -23.70
C ASP A 122 22.24 -5.31 -23.06
N ARG A 123 21.39 -5.59 -22.08
CA ARG A 123 21.40 -6.87 -21.34
C ARG A 123 20.00 -7.21 -20.81
N LEU A 124 19.10 -7.54 -21.74
CA LEU A 124 17.75 -7.97 -21.37
C LEU A 124 17.77 -9.20 -20.44
N PRO A 125 16.79 -9.33 -19.53
CA PRO A 125 16.60 -10.56 -18.75
C PRO A 125 16.48 -11.76 -19.69
N ALA A 126 17.00 -12.91 -19.26
CA ALA A 126 16.78 -14.14 -20.01
C ALA A 126 15.28 -14.50 -20.02
N ASP A 127 14.83 -15.10 -21.12
CA ASP A 127 13.47 -15.61 -21.21
C ASP A 127 13.16 -16.55 -20.06
N GLN A 128 12.07 -16.29 -19.39
CA GLN A 128 11.60 -17.20 -18.36
C GLN A 128 11.02 -18.45 -19.02
N LYS A 129 11.27 -19.60 -18.41
CA LYS A 129 10.61 -20.84 -18.83
C LYS A 129 9.11 -20.66 -18.78
N ALA A 130 8.40 -21.21 -19.77
CA ALA A 130 6.93 -21.24 -19.76
C ALA A 130 6.44 -21.80 -18.41
N ARG A 131 5.59 -21.03 -17.76
CA ARG A 131 4.93 -21.37 -16.50
C ARG A 131 3.44 -21.47 -16.74
N PRO A 132 2.69 -22.29 -15.97
CA PRO A 132 1.26 -22.27 -16.02
C PRO A 132 0.70 -20.90 -15.67
N GLY A 133 -0.53 -20.62 -16.13
CA GLY A 133 -1.25 -19.38 -15.88
C GLY A 133 -1.37 -18.49 -17.11
N HIS A 134 -2.50 -17.79 -17.19
CA HIS A 134 -2.81 -16.88 -18.31
C HIS A 134 -3.36 -15.53 -17.82
N ILE A 135 -3.31 -15.26 -16.51
CA ILE A 135 -3.73 -13.97 -15.97
C ILE A 135 -2.65 -12.95 -16.25
N VAL A 136 -3.02 -11.86 -16.93
CA VAL A 136 -2.12 -10.76 -17.26
C VAL A 136 -2.29 -9.64 -16.25
N LYS A 137 -1.23 -9.26 -15.56
CA LYS A 137 -1.16 -8.13 -14.62
C LYS A 137 -0.40 -6.96 -15.24
N ALA A 138 -0.64 -5.74 -14.75
CA ALA A 138 -0.25 -4.50 -15.41
C ALA A 138 -0.64 -4.53 -16.90
N ARG A 139 -1.84 -5.00 -17.17
CA ARG A 139 -2.37 -5.44 -18.46
C ARG A 139 -2.35 -4.32 -19.51
N TYR A 140 -1.89 -4.67 -20.70
CA TYR A 140 -1.78 -3.78 -21.85
C TYR A 140 -0.79 -2.62 -21.68
N THR A 141 0.13 -2.75 -20.75
CA THR A 141 1.30 -1.86 -20.63
C THR A 141 2.57 -2.57 -21.14
N PRO A 142 3.65 -1.82 -21.45
CA PRO A 142 4.90 -2.43 -21.92
C PRO A 142 5.56 -3.40 -20.93
N LEU A 143 5.25 -3.27 -19.63
CA LEU A 143 5.78 -4.13 -18.57
C LEU A 143 4.73 -5.11 -18.03
N GLN A 144 3.70 -5.42 -18.81
CA GLN A 144 2.73 -6.43 -18.43
C GLN A 144 3.42 -7.79 -18.16
N THR A 145 2.93 -8.50 -17.16
CA THR A 145 3.46 -9.82 -16.79
C THR A 145 2.34 -10.84 -16.67
N MET A 146 2.65 -12.11 -16.95
CA MET A 146 1.71 -13.22 -16.78
C MET A 146 1.95 -13.91 -15.45
N VAL A 147 0.88 -14.25 -14.76
CA VAL A 147 0.88 -14.95 -13.47
C VAL A 147 -0.10 -16.11 -13.49
N LEU A 148 0.09 -17.06 -12.58
CA LEU A 148 -0.89 -18.09 -12.30
C LEU A 148 -1.90 -17.56 -11.28
N GLY A 149 -3.16 -17.40 -11.70
CA GLY A 149 -4.25 -17.11 -10.77
C GLY A 149 -4.48 -18.29 -9.83
N VAL A 150 -4.73 -18.02 -8.56
CA VAL A 150 -4.85 -19.03 -7.51
C VAL A 150 -5.99 -20.03 -7.79
N ASP A 151 -7.01 -19.63 -8.55
CA ASP A 151 -8.18 -20.42 -8.92
C ASP A 151 -8.19 -20.90 -10.38
N GLU A 152 -7.10 -20.66 -11.15
CA GLU A 152 -6.98 -21.18 -12.52
C GLU A 152 -6.91 -22.73 -12.53
N GLN A 153 -7.29 -23.33 -13.67
CA GLN A 153 -7.33 -24.78 -13.85
C GLN A 153 -5.99 -25.47 -13.55
N GLU A 154 -4.88 -24.79 -13.85
CA GLU A 154 -3.52 -25.30 -13.63
C GLU A 154 -3.01 -25.06 -12.20
N SER A 155 -3.78 -24.33 -11.39
CA SER A 155 -3.44 -24.09 -9.99
C SER A 155 -3.68 -25.34 -9.14
N PRO A 156 -2.77 -25.69 -8.22
CA PRO A 156 -3.00 -26.75 -7.25
C PRO A 156 -4.20 -26.48 -6.33
N HIS A 157 -4.65 -25.22 -6.29
CA HIS A 157 -5.76 -24.77 -5.45
C HIS A 157 -7.10 -24.67 -6.18
N HIS A 158 -7.11 -24.96 -7.50
CA HIS A 158 -8.31 -24.87 -8.33
C HIS A 158 -9.52 -25.60 -7.72
N ASN A 159 -9.34 -26.85 -7.34
CA ASN A 159 -10.45 -27.69 -6.87
C ASN A 159 -11.10 -27.16 -5.58
N VAL A 160 -10.31 -26.65 -4.64
CA VAL A 160 -10.86 -26.10 -3.39
C VAL A 160 -11.57 -24.77 -3.65
N LEU A 161 -10.99 -23.91 -4.49
CA LEU A 161 -11.56 -22.57 -4.76
C LEU A 161 -12.78 -22.64 -5.68
N ARG A 162 -12.83 -23.57 -6.62
CA ARG A 162 -13.98 -23.80 -7.51
C ARG A 162 -15.28 -24.08 -6.76
N THR A 163 -15.18 -24.68 -5.58
CA THR A 163 -16.35 -25.06 -4.75
C THR A 163 -16.54 -24.17 -3.53
N ALA A 164 -15.60 -23.28 -3.24
CA ALA A 164 -15.69 -22.36 -2.11
C ALA A 164 -16.76 -21.28 -2.35
N THR A 165 -17.71 -21.14 -1.43
CA THR A 165 -18.81 -20.18 -1.52
C THR A 165 -18.77 -19.10 -0.44
N GLY A 166 -17.86 -19.19 0.53
CA GLY A 166 -17.74 -18.24 1.63
C GLY A 166 -16.47 -18.43 2.43
N ILE A 167 -16.24 -17.56 3.40
CA ILE A 167 -15.03 -17.50 4.22
C ILE A 167 -15.28 -17.79 5.71
N ASN A 168 -16.42 -18.38 6.03
CA ASN A 168 -16.73 -18.98 7.34
C ASN A 168 -16.54 -18.02 8.54
N GLY A 169 -16.99 -16.78 8.42
CA GLY A 169 -16.88 -15.80 9.50
C GLY A 169 -15.48 -15.21 9.68
N LEU A 170 -14.54 -15.45 8.76
CA LEU A 170 -13.18 -14.89 8.82
C LEU A 170 -13.23 -13.39 9.12
N PRO A 171 -12.57 -12.91 10.19
CA PRO A 171 -12.40 -11.48 10.42
C PRO A 171 -11.51 -10.87 9.32
N VAL A 172 -12.02 -9.81 8.67
CA VAL A 172 -11.29 -9.08 7.63
C VAL A 172 -11.23 -7.62 8.02
N ILE A 173 -10.00 -7.09 8.14
CA ILE A 173 -9.76 -5.69 8.50
C ILE A 173 -9.49 -4.91 7.22
N MET A 174 -10.29 -3.88 6.93
CA MET A 174 -10.10 -2.98 5.81
C MET A 174 -9.56 -1.63 6.26
N ALA A 175 -8.50 -1.16 5.62
CA ALA A 175 -7.94 0.18 5.81
C ALA A 175 -7.71 0.86 4.45
N ASP A 176 -7.88 2.18 4.41
CA ASP A 176 -7.71 2.97 3.19
C ASP A 176 -6.25 3.22 2.83
N LEU A 177 -5.34 3.13 3.81
CA LEU A 177 -3.91 3.36 3.63
C LEU A 177 -3.08 2.11 3.91
N HIS A 178 -2.09 1.87 3.04
CA HIS A 178 -1.08 0.84 3.22
C HIS A 178 -0.32 0.96 4.55
N SER A 179 -0.03 2.18 4.97
CA SER A 179 0.69 2.50 6.21
C SER A 179 -0.03 2.03 7.49
N ALA A 180 -1.30 1.67 7.44
CA ALA A 180 -2.03 1.09 8.57
C ALA A 180 -1.63 -0.38 8.84
N LEU A 181 -1.13 -1.10 7.83
CA LEU A 181 -0.83 -2.54 7.91
C LEU A 181 0.06 -2.93 9.10
N PRO A 182 1.24 -2.34 9.32
CA PRO A 182 2.12 -2.74 10.42
C PRO A 182 1.50 -2.42 11.80
N ALA A 183 0.75 -1.33 11.91
CA ALA A 183 0.09 -0.96 13.17
C ALA A 183 -1.09 -1.91 13.50
N ILE A 184 -1.89 -2.30 12.51
CA ILE A 184 -2.94 -3.32 12.67
C ILE A 184 -2.32 -4.62 13.18
N LEU A 185 -1.21 -5.07 12.56
CA LEU A 185 -0.48 -6.26 12.97
C LEU A 185 0.07 -6.16 14.41
N ALA A 186 0.60 -5.00 14.80
CA ALA A 186 1.09 -4.78 16.17
C ALA A 186 -0.03 -4.98 17.20
N GLY A 187 -1.20 -4.38 16.97
CA GLY A 187 -2.35 -4.52 17.87
C GLY A 187 -2.91 -5.95 17.90
N LEU A 188 -2.95 -6.62 16.76
CA LEU A 188 -3.41 -8.01 16.65
C LEU A 188 -2.46 -8.98 17.38
N ARG A 189 -1.16 -8.85 17.15
CA ARG A 189 -0.13 -9.73 17.73
C ARG A 189 0.10 -9.50 19.21
N LEU A 190 -0.14 -8.30 19.73
CA LEU A 190 -0.11 -8.04 21.17
C LEU A 190 -1.09 -8.94 21.93
N ALA A 191 -2.28 -9.19 21.36
CA ALA A 191 -3.31 -10.05 21.97
C ALA A 191 -3.17 -11.52 21.55
N LYS A 192 -2.76 -11.80 20.30
CA LYS A 192 -2.64 -13.15 19.70
C LYS A 192 -1.28 -13.28 18.97
N PRO A 193 -0.18 -13.54 19.68
CA PRO A 193 1.18 -13.53 19.11
C PRO A 193 1.40 -14.52 17.95
N ARG A 194 0.63 -15.59 17.87
CA ARG A 194 0.76 -16.66 16.87
C ARG A 194 -0.31 -16.60 15.77
N VAL A 195 -1.09 -15.53 15.70
CA VAL A 195 -2.16 -15.37 14.72
C VAL A 195 -1.61 -15.48 13.30
N ARG A 196 -2.30 -16.25 12.46
CA ARG A 196 -2.01 -16.38 11.03
C ARG A 196 -2.71 -15.24 10.28
N THR A 197 -1.97 -14.19 9.98
CA THR A 197 -2.52 -13.05 9.25
C THR A 197 -2.09 -13.09 7.79
N VAL A 198 -3.06 -12.96 6.89
CA VAL A 198 -2.85 -12.86 5.45
C VAL A 198 -3.12 -11.43 4.99
N TYR A 199 -2.21 -10.88 4.21
CA TYR A 199 -2.36 -9.58 3.58
C TYR A 199 -2.91 -9.70 2.17
N VAL A 200 -4.01 -9.03 1.87
CA VAL A 200 -4.62 -8.94 0.54
C VAL A 200 -4.42 -7.52 0.02
N MET A 201 -3.55 -7.37 -0.98
CA MET A 201 -3.21 -6.06 -1.56
C MET A 201 -4.04 -5.79 -2.81
N THR A 202 -4.82 -4.69 -2.78
CA THR A 202 -5.56 -4.20 -3.94
C THR A 202 -4.72 -3.24 -4.79
N ASP A 203 -5.18 -2.95 -5.99
CA ASP A 203 -4.46 -2.20 -7.04
C ASP A 203 -4.70 -0.67 -7.02
N GLY A 204 -5.22 -0.13 -5.92
CA GLY A 204 -5.47 1.31 -5.79
C GLY A 204 -4.21 2.17 -5.66
N GLY A 205 -3.06 1.56 -5.38
CA GLY A 205 -1.74 2.19 -5.26
C GLY A 205 -0.71 1.54 -6.19
N ALA A 206 0.50 1.31 -5.68
CA ALA A 206 1.54 0.59 -6.41
C ALA A 206 1.05 -0.80 -6.82
N LEU A 207 1.26 -1.16 -8.09
CA LEU A 207 0.86 -2.46 -8.60
C LEU A 207 1.80 -3.59 -8.13
N PRO A 208 3.14 -3.46 -8.21
CA PRO A 208 4.04 -4.48 -7.69
C PRO A 208 4.08 -4.44 -6.16
N ILE A 209 3.78 -5.54 -5.47
CA ILE A 209 3.92 -5.63 -4.02
C ILE A 209 5.36 -5.42 -3.56
N ALA A 210 6.32 -5.75 -4.42
CA ALA A 210 7.74 -5.52 -4.21
C ALA A 210 8.12 -4.04 -4.00
N PHE A 211 7.26 -3.09 -4.37
CA PHE A 211 7.44 -1.68 -4.03
C PHE A 211 7.43 -1.43 -2.52
N SER A 212 6.76 -2.29 -1.75
CA SER A 212 6.61 -2.14 -0.31
C SER A 212 7.74 -2.79 0.49
N ARG A 213 8.68 -1.99 0.97
CA ARG A 213 9.67 -2.42 1.99
C ARG A 213 8.99 -2.89 3.27
N THR A 214 7.87 -2.25 3.63
CA THR A 214 7.08 -2.62 4.81
C THR A 214 6.60 -4.07 4.71
N VAL A 215 6.01 -4.47 3.58
CA VAL A 215 5.58 -5.86 3.38
C VAL A 215 6.76 -6.82 3.42
N ALA A 216 7.86 -6.49 2.74
CA ALA A 216 9.06 -7.31 2.75
C ALA A 216 9.60 -7.52 4.19
N GLY A 217 9.68 -6.46 4.98
CA GLY A 217 10.12 -6.54 6.38
C GLY A 217 9.15 -7.33 7.27
N LEU A 218 7.83 -7.18 7.08
CA LEU A 218 6.81 -7.93 7.84
C LEU A 218 6.81 -9.42 7.49
N VAL A 219 7.02 -9.78 6.23
CA VAL A 219 7.19 -11.17 5.79
C VAL A 219 8.46 -11.77 6.39
N GLN A 220 9.58 -11.06 6.28
CA GLN A 220 10.87 -11.49 6.85
C GLN A 220 10.80 -11.70 8.37
N ALA A 221 10.06 -10.84 9.08
CA ALA A 221 9.85 -10.96 10.52
C ALA A 221 8.81 -12.04 10.92
N GLY A 222 8.16 -12.71 9.95
CA GLY A 222 7.13 -13.71 10.21
C GLY A 222 5.84 -13.12 10.78
N TRP A 223 5.55 -11.84 10.50
CA TRP A 223 4.32 -11.19 10.93
C TRP A 223 3.15 -11.41 9.96
N LEU A 224 3.46 -11.76 8.71
CA LEU A 224 2.51 -12.18 7.69
C LEU A 224 2.70 -13.66 7.39
N ALA A 225 1.62 -14.41 7.38
CA ALA A 225 1.60 -15.83 6.98
C ALA A 225 1.59 -16.01 5.46
N GLY A 226 1.24 -14.97 4.73
CA GLY A 226 1.27 -14.91 3.29
C GLY A 226 0.65 -13.62 2.76
N THR A 227 0.88 -13.38 1.47
CA THR A 227 0.43 -12.21 0.72
C THR A 227 -0.36 -12.64 -0.51
N ILE A 228 -1.42 -11.91 -0.83
CA ILE A 228 -2.24 -12.13 -2.03
C ILE A 228 -2.40 -10.80 -2.74
N THR A 229 -2.08 -10.75 -4.02
CA THR A 229 -2.31 -9.57 -4.85
C THR A 229 -3.53 -9.75 -5.73
N VAL A 230 -4.41 -8.73 -5.76
CA VAL A 230 -5.68 -8.79 -6.49
C VAL A 230 -5.79 -7.64 -7.51
N GLY A 231 -6.72 -7.76 -8.45
CA GLY A 231 -6.87 -6.78 -9.54
C GLY A 231 -5.66 -6.77 -10.45
N GLN A 232 -5.09 -5.60 -10.67
CA GLN A 232 -3.88 -5.41 -11.46
C GLN A 232 -2.58 -5.43 -10.62
N ALA A 233 -2.71 -5.48 -9.28
CA ALA A 233 -1.56 -5.67 -8.39
C ALA A 233 -1.01 -7.09 -8.53
N PHE A 234 0.32 -7.26 -8.39
CA PHE A 234 1.02 -8.53 -8.61
C PHE A 234 2.25 -8.70 -7.73
N GLY A 235 2.76 -9.93 -7.69
CA GLY A 235 3.98 -10.30 -6.97
C GLY A 235 3.74 -10.77 -5.53
N GLY A 236 2.49 -11.03 -5.14
CA GLY A 236 2.17 -11.75 -3.90
C GLY A 236 2.53 -13.24 -3.96
N ASP A 237 2.48 -13.93 -2.83
CA ASP A 237 2.66 -15.38 -2.78
C ASP A 237 1.56 -16.09 -3.59
N LEU A 238 0.36 -15.49 -3.66
CA LEU A 238 -0.75 -15.90 -4.50
C LEU A 238 -1.30 -14.71 -5.29
N GLU A 239 -1.79 -15.01 -6.48
CA GLU A 239 -2.40 -14.05 -7.39
C GLU A 239 -3.90 -14.33 -7.54
N ALA A 240 -4.72 -13.29 -7.47
CA ALA A 240 -6.15 -13.42 -7.69
C ALA A 240 -6.70 -12.32 -8.61
N VAL A 241 -7.82 -12.60 -9.29
CA VAL A 241 -8.43 -11.64 -10.23
C VAL A 241 -9.09 -10.48 -9.49
N ASN A 242 -9.67 -10.74 -8.32
CA ASN A 242 -10.43 -9.77 -7.55
C ASN A 242 -10.34 -10.04 -6.04
N VAL A 243 -10.89 -9.13 -5.24
CA VAL A 243 -10.86 -9.25 -3.77
C VAL A 243 -11.64 -10.46 -3.25
N HIS A 244 -12.71 -10.87 -3.94
CA HIS A 244 -13.50 -12.05 -3.52
C HIS A 244 -12.66 -13.32 -3.59
N THR A 245 -12.02 -13.59 -4.73
CA THR A 245 -11.12 -14.74 -4.88
C THR A 245 -9.93 -14.63 -3.93
N GLY A 246 -9.39 -13.42 -3.71
CA GLY A 246 -8.32 -13.20 -2.74
C GLY A 246 -8.73 -13.58 -1.31
N LEU A 247 -9.92 -13.22 -0.87
CA LEU A 247 -10.44 -13.59 0.45
C LEU A 247 -10.73 -15.08 0.57
N LEU A 248 -11.28 -15.71 -0.47
CA LEU A 248 -11.44 -17.17 -0.52
C LEU A 248 -10.09 -17.88 -0.41
N ALA A 249 -9.06 -17.39 -1.12
CA ALA A 249 -7.71 -17.94 -1.03
C ALA A 249 -7.07 -17.72 0.36
N ALA A 250 -7.28 -16.57 0.98
CA ALA A 250 -6.84 -16.33 2.35
C ALA A 250 -7.42 -17.35 3.33
N ALA A 251 -8.74 -17.64 3.21
CA ALA A 251 -9.44 -18.56 4.09
C ALA A 251 -9.07 -20.03 3.82
N HIS A 252 -9.16 -20.46 2.55
CA HIS A 252 -9.12 -21.88 2.20
C HIS A 252 -7.76 -22.40 1.77
N VAL A 253 -6.86 -21.52 1.32
CA VAL A 253 -5.51 -21.89 0.87
C VAL A 253 -4.46 -21.55 1.91
N LEU A 254 -4.47 -20.31 2.39
CA LEU A 254 -3.49 -19.86 3.39
C LEU A 254 -3.96 -20.05 4.84
N HIS A 255 -5.20 -20.50 5.04
CA HIS A 255 -5.78 -20.79 6.37
C HIS A 255 -5.59 -19.63 7.34
N ALA A 256 -5.96 -18.41 6.88
CA ALA A 256 -5.87 -17.22 7.68
C ALA A 256 -6.80 -17.26 8.90
N ASP A 257 -6.32 -16.82 10.06
CA ASP A 257 -7.16 -16.50 11.21
C ASP A 257 -7.76 -15.09 11.04
N VAL A 258 -7.03 -14.19 10.38
CA VAL A 258 -7.43 -12.82 10.05
C VAL A 258 -6.87 -12.46 8.67
N ALA A 259 -7.67 -11.80 7.84
CA ALA A 259 -7.18 -11.13 6.64
C ALA A 259 -7.14 -9.61 6.84
N ILE A 260 -6.15 -8.96 6.23
CA ILE A 260 -6.06 -7.49 6.17
C ILE A 260 -6.10 -7.09 4.70
N VAL A 261 -7.01 -6.19 4.34
CA VAL A 261 -7.16 -5.67 2.97
C VAL A 261 -6.79 -4.19 2.96
N THR A 262 -5.76 -3.84 2.21
CA THR A 262 -5.43 -2.45 1.87
C THR A 262 -4.93 -2.36 0.43
N GLN A 263 -4.98 -1.17 -0.14
CA GLN A 263 -4.25 -0.91 -1.39
C GLN A 263 -2.72 -0.96 -1.17
N GLY A 264 -1.96 -1.05 -2.26
CA GLY A 264 -0.51 -0.86 -2.22
C GLY A 264 -0.11 0.57 -1.80
N PRO A 265 1.18 0.85 -1.55
CA PRO A 265 1.68 2.20 -1.29
C PRO A 265 1.31 3.19 -2.40
N GLY A 266 1.18 4.48 -2.06
CA GLY A 266 0.90 5.54 -3.03
C GLY A 266 -0.59 5.83 -3.18
N ASN A 267 -1.22 6.37 -2.12
CA ASN A 267 -2.61 6.79 -2.17
C ASN A 267 -2.81 7.96 -3.13
N LEU A 268 -3.76 7.83 -4.06
CA LEU A 268 -4.18 8.90 -4.95
C LEU A 268 -5.30 9.71 -4.31
N GLY A 269 -5.27 11.04 -4.48
CA GLY A 269 -6.34 11.93 -4.00
C GLY A 269 -6.42 13.22 -4.81
N THR A 270 -7.63 13.70 -5.07
CA THR A 270 -7.93 14.90 -5.89
C THR A 270 -8.60 16.01 -5.11
N ASP A 271 -8.56 15.97 -3.79
CA ASP A 271 -9.24 16.93 -2.89
C ASP A 271 -10.78 16.93 -2.98
N SER A 272 -11.36 16.05 -3.77
CA SER A 272 -12.80 15.86 -3.84
C SER A 272 -13.27 14.76 -2.87
N PRO A 273 -14.56 14.77 -2.45
CA PRO A 273 -15.05 13.76 -1.52
C PRO A 273 -14.96 12.30 -2.01
N TRP A 274 -14.87 12.08 -3.32
CA TRP A 274 -14.87 10.76 -3.96
C TRP A 274 -13.56 10.43 -4.65
N GLY A 275 -12.73 11.42 -4.96
CA GLY A 275 -11.55 11.27 -5.80
C GLY A 275 -10.32 10.82 -5.01
N TYR A 276 -10.36 9.64 -4.42
CA TYR A 276 -9.19 9.02 -3.76
C TYR A 276 -9.26 7.49 -3.90
N SER A 277 -8.09 6.86 -4.02
CA SER A 277 -8.02 5.43 -4.29
C SER A 277 -8.46 4.55 -3.11
N GLY A 278 -8.28 5.00 -1.89
CA GLY A 278 -8.69 4.27 -0.68
C GLY A 278 -10.20 4.04 -0.54
N VAL A 279 -11.03 4.65 -1.39
CA VAL A 279 -12.48 4.42 -1.44
C VAL A 279 -12.84 2.94 -1.66
N ALA A 280 -11.99 2.19 -2.35
CA ALA A 280 -12.15 0.76 -2.61
C ALA A 280 -12.18 -0.10 -1.34
N SER A 281 -11.72 0.40 -0.18
CA SER A 281 -11.85 -0.34 1.08
C SER A 281 -13.31 -0.48 1.53
N GLY A 282 -14.21 0.42 1.12
CA GLY A 282 -15.67 0.25 1.32
C GLY A 282 -16.26 -0.89 0.46
N GLU A 283 -15.75 -1.05 -0.76
CA GLU A 283 -16.12 -2.17 -1.63
C GLU A 283 -15.64 -3.52 -1.06
N ALA A 284 -14.44 -3.52 -0.45
CA ALA A 284 -13.92 -4.72 0.21
C ALA A 284 -14.76 -5.13 1.45
N ILE A 285 -15.38 -4.18 2.17
CA ILE A 285 -16.37 -4.47 3.22
C ILE A 285 -17.55 -5.25 2.62
N ASN A 286 -18.10 -4.78 1.50
CA ASN A 286 -19.23 -5.44 0.85
C ASN A 286 -18.84 -6.85 0.36
N ALA A 287 -17.67 -7.00 -0.25
CA ALA A 287 -17.17 -8.31 -0.69
C ALA A 287 -17.01 -9.28 0.49
N THR A 288 -16.50 -8.82 1.63
CA THR A 288 -16.37 -9.61 2.85
C THR A 288 -17.71 -10.12 3.34
N ALA A 289 -18.71 -9.25 3.40
CA ALA A 289 -20.04 -9.62 3.86
C ALA A 289 -20.74 -10.62 2.91
N VAL A 290 -20.61 -10.40 1.58
CA VAL A 290 -21.14 -11.33 0.57
C VAL A 290 -20.57 -12.75 0.73
N LEU A 291 -19.30 -12.84 1.15
CA LEU A 291 -18.64 -14.14 1.41
C LEU A 291 -18.89 -14.67 2.84
N GLY A 292 -19.76 -14.02 3.62
CA GLY A 292 -20.06 -14.46 5.00
C GLY A 292 -18.88 -14.27 5.96
N GLY A 293 -17.99 -13.32 5.70
CA GLY A 293 -16.93 -12.90 6.61
C GLY A 293 -17.38 -11.82 7.60
N ARG A 294 -16.55 -11.51 8.56
CA ARG A 294 -16.79 -10.42 9.51
C ARG A 294 -15.94 -9.20 9.19
N ALA A 295 -16.59 -8.16 8.66
CA ALA A 295 -15.94 -6.95 8.22
C ALA A 295 -15.60 -6.03 9.41
N ILE A 296 -14.36 -5.49 9.41
CA ILE A 296 -13.84 -4.55 10.41
C ILE A 296 -13.29 -3.34 9.66
N ALA A 297 -13.92 -2.19 9.86
CA ALA A 297 -13.54 -0.92 9.27
C ALA A 297 -12.47 -0.24 10.13
N SER A 298 -11.24 -0.13 9.67
CA SER A 298 -10.17 0.61 10.35
C SER A 298 -10.15 2.05 9.86
N PRO A 299 -10.68 3.03 10.61
CA PRO A 299 -10.76 4.40 10.15
C PRO A 299 -9.38 5.07 10.18
N ARG A 300 -9.12 5.94 9.22
CA ARG A 300 -7.98 6.84 9.27
C ARG A 300 -8.27 7.98 10.24
N VAL A 301 -7.44 8.08 11.27
CA VAL A 301 -7.46 9.17 12.26
C VAL A 301 -6.14 9.92 12.19
N SER A 302 -6.14 11.22 12.40
CA SER A 302 -4.90 11.99 12.58
C SER A 302 -5.09 13.07 13.65
N GLN A 303 -4.05 13.27 14.43
CA GLN A 303 -3.93 14.41 15.34
C GLN A 303 -3.14 15.57 14.75
N ALA A 304 -2.30 15.29 13.75
CA ALA A 304 -1.26 16.17 13.26
C ALA A 304 -1.41 16.57 11.79
N ASP A 305 -2.45 16.11 11.08
CA ASP A 305 -2.68 16.55 9.69
C ASP A 305 -3.01 18.05 9.67
N GLU A 306 -2.32 18.82 8.84
CA GLU A 306 -2.54 20.26 8.72
C GLU A 306 -3.93 20.60 8.17
N ARG A 307 -4.49 19.69 7.34
CA ARG A 307 -5.80 19.85 6.73
C ARG A 307 -6.89 19.43 7.70
N GLU A 308 -7.74 20.36 8.11
CA GLU A 308 -8.79 20.14 9.12
C GLU A 308 -9.71 18.95 8.78
N ARG A 309 -10.00 18.69 7.48
CA ARG A 309 -10.81 17.57 7.02
C ARG A 309 -10.21 16.19 7.32
N HIS A 310 -8.95 16.11 7.72
CA HIS A 310 -8.27 14.87 8.13
C HIS A 310 -7.99 14.81 9.63
N ARG A 311 -8.28 15.86 10.40
CA ARG A 311 -8.14 15.85 11.86
C ARG A 311 -9.29 15.10 12.52
N GLY A 312 -9.00 14.23 13.48
CA GLY A 312 -9.93 13.23 13.95
C GLY A 312 -10.11 12.15 12.89
N ILE A 313 -11.34 11.63 12.69
CA ILE A 313 -11.63 10.70 11.58
C ILE A 313 -11.59 11.47 10.27
N SER A 314 -10.76 11.01 9.34
CA SER A 314 -10.62 11.60 8.01
C SER A 314 -11.94 11.58 7.23
N HIS A 315 -12.21 12.65 6.47
CA HIS A 315 -13.38 12.70 5.58
C HIS A 315 -13.37 11.55 4.55
N HIS A 316 -12.21 11.00 4.19
CA HIS A 316 -12.10 9.79 3.37
C HIS A 316 -12.75 8.61 4.07
N SER A 317 -12.41 8.32 5.32
CA SER A 317 -13.04 7.24 6.08
C SER A 317 -14.53 7.46 6.27
N LEU A 318 -14.97 8.71 6.50
CA LEU A 318 -16.40 9.04 6.58
C LEU A 318 -17.13 8.73 5.26
N THR A 319 -16.52 9.02 4.11
CA THR A 319 -17.09 8.67 2.79
C THR A 319 -17.06 7.16 2.54
N THR A 320 -15.91 6.53 2.74
CA THR A 320 -15.70 5.09 2.49
C THR A 320 -16.67 4.24 3.29
N PHE A 321 -16.68 4.44 4.61
CA PHE A 321 -17.45 3.58 5.50
C PHE A 321 -18.91 4.04 5.64
N GLY A 322 -19.18 5.33 5.47
CA GLY A 322 -20.53 5.87 5.55
C GLY A 322 -21.38 5.71 4.30
N ARG A 323 -20.73 5.74 3.12
CA ARG A 323 -21.43 5.82 1.83
C ARG A 323 -21.16 4.66 0.88
N VAL A 324 -19.92 4.10 0.88
CA VAL A 324 -19.56 3.02 -0.04
C VAL A 324 -19.76 1.64 0.60
N ALA A 325 -19.49 1.50 1.89
CA ALA A 325 -19.80 0.30 2.64
C ALA A 325 -21.33 0.19 2.84
N MET A 326 -21.95 -0.76 2.16
CA MET A 326 -23.40 -0.97 2.17
C MET A 326 -23.83 -2.12 3.09
N THR A 327 -22.87 -2.85 3.66
CA THR A 327 -23.09 -4.03 4.51
C THR A 327 -22.61 -3.77 5.95
N PRO A 328 -23.06 -4.56 6.93
CA PRO A 328 -22.62 -4.40 8.32
C PRO A 328 -21.12 -4.54 8.49
N ALA A 329 -20.54 -3.69 9.35
CA ALA A 329 -19.14 -3.78 9.77
C ALA A 329 -18.96 -3.28 11.22
N ASP A 330 -17.98 -3.84 11.91
CA ASP A 330 -17.49 -3.27 13.17
C ASP A 330 -16.57 -2.08 12.89
N LEU A 331 -16.69 -1.02 13.68
CA LEU A 331 -15.87 0.19 13.61
C LEU A 331 -15.09 0.36 14.91
N PRO A 332 -13.90 -0.24 15.05
CA PRO A 332 -13.08 -0.10 16.23
C PRO A 332 -12.57 1.34 16.38
N VAL A 333 -12.73 1.90 17.56
CA VAL A 333 -12.31 3.26 17.90
C VAL A 333 -11.47 3.19 19.18
N PRO A 334 -10.23 3.71 19.17
CA PRO A 334 -9.39 3.73 20.36
C PRO A 334 -9.96 4.69 21.41
N LEU A 335 -9.91 4.31 22.67
CA LEU A 335 -10.20 5.20 23.80
C LEU A 335 -8.99 6.13 24.03
N LEU A 336 -8.90 7.18 23.23
CA LEU A 336 -7.88 8.21 23.35
C LEU A 336 -8.27 9.23 24.42
N ASP A 337 -7.26 9.73 25.15
CA ASP A 337 -7.47 10.78 26.12
C ASP A 337 -7.69 12.16 25.47
N GLY A 338 -8.32 13.07 26.24
CA GLY A 338 -8.43 14.47 25.92
C GLY A 338 -9.40 14.81 24.78
N PRO A 339 -9.30 16.03 24.23
CA PRO A 339 -10.25 16.55 23.24
C PRO A 339 -10.29 15.74 21.92
N LEU A 340 -9.13 15.17 21.51
CA LEU A 340 -9.07 14.34 20.30
C LEU A 340 -9.90 13.07 20.49
N GLY A 341 -9.77 12.38 21.61
CA GLY A 341 -10.54 11.18 21.90
C GLY A 341 -12.04 11.42 21.89
N LEU A 342 -12.48 12.52 22.52
CA LEU A 342 -13.90 12.94 22.51
C LEU A 342 -14.38 13.22 21.08
N ARG A 343 -13.58 13.93 20.27
CA ARG A 343 -13.88 14.21 18.86
C ARG A 343 -14.02 12.93 18.03
N VAL A 344 -13.05 12.03 18.11
CA VAL A 344 -13.01 10.78 17.34
C VAL A 344 -14.21 9.91 17.71
N LEU A 345 -14.52 9.77 18.98
CA LEU A 345 -15.67 8.99 19.45
C LEU A 345 -17.00 9.60 19.00
N ALA A 346 -17.14 10.94 19.07
CA ALA A 346 -18.33 11.63 18.59
C ALA A 346 -18.51 11.45 17.07
N GLN A 347 -17.44 11.59 16.27
CA GLN A 347 -17.47 11.36 14.83
C GLN A 347 -17.85 9.91 14.49
N ALA A 348 -17.30 8.92 15.20
CA ALA A 348 -17.62 7.52 14.98
C ALA A 348 -19.09 7.19 15.31
N ARG A 349 -19.62 7.73 16.39
CA ARG A 349 -21.02 7.55 16.78
C ARG A 349 -21.96 8.23 15.77
N GLN A 350 -21.61 9.43 15.30
CA GLN A 350 -22.38 10.11 14.26
C GLN A 350 -22.37 9.30 12.96
N LEU A 351 -21.19 8.80 12.54
CA LEU A 351 -21.06 7.95 11.35
C LEU A 351 -21.92 6.68 11.47
N ALA A 352 -21.94 6.03 12.64
CA ALA A 352 -22.79 4.86 12.87
C ALA A 352 -24.28 5.21 12.79
N ALA A 353 -24.70 6.35 13.34
CA ALA A 353 -26.08 6.83 13.24
C ALA A 353 -26.48 7.12 11.79
N ASP A 354 -25.61 7.79 11.02
CA ASP A 354 -25.86 8.14 9.62
C ASP A 354 -25.96 6.90 8.71
N THR A 355 -25.40 5.77 9.14
CA THR A 355 -25.46 4.50 8.41
C THR A 355 -26.64 3.60 8.83
N ALA A 356 -27.58 4.12 9.62
CA ALA A 356 -28.75 3.39 10.13
C ALA A 356 -28.36 2.05 10.81
N GLY A 357 -27.25 2.04 11.56
CA GLY A 357 -26.77 0.90 12.34
C GLY A 357 -25.97 -0.14 11.54
N ARG A 358 -25.65 0.09 10.27
CA ARG A 358 -24.73 -0.79 9.52
C ARG A 358 -23.36 -0.82 10.15
N LEU A 359 -22.88 0.31 10.65
CA LEU A 359 -21.62 0.35 11.41
C LEU A 359 -21.89 0.24 12.90
N THR A 360 -21.17 -0.64 13.56
CA THR A 360 -21.21 -0.80 15.02
C THR A 360 -19.93 -0.28 15.63
N VAL A 361 -20.00 0.82 16.37
CA VAL A 361 -18.84 1.36 17.09
C VAL A 361 -18.38 0.37 18.15
N ARG A 362 -17.07 0.08 18.17
CA ARG A 362 -16.39 -0.76 19.16
C ARG A 362 -15.31 0.06 19.84
N GLU A 363 -15.58 0.45 21.07
CA GLU A 363 -14.60 1.17 21.89
C GLU A 363 -13.50 0.20 22.34
N VAL A 364 -12.24 0.55 22.07
CA VAL A 364 -11.08 -0.32 22.29
C VAL A 364 -10.11 0.34 23.24
N ASP A 365 -9.79 -0.37 24.32
CA ASP A 365 -8.72 0.02 25.25
C ASP A 365 -7.37 0.03 24.52
N ILE A 366 -6.55 1.06 24.79
CA ILE A 366 -5.25 1.27 24.13
C ILE A 366 -4.04 0.88 25.00
N SER A 367 -4.28 0.32 26.18
CA SER A 367 -3.20 -0.07 27.12
C SER A 367 -2.19 -1.00 26.44
N GLY A 368 -0.89 -0.65 26.48
CA GLY A 368 0.20 -1.41 25.87
C GLY A 368 0.29 -1.32 24.34
N LEU A 369 -0.65 -0.64 23.63
CA LEU A 369 -0.55 -0.48 22.18
C LEU A 369 0.64 0.41 21.77
N ALA A 370 0.97 1.45 22.52
CA ALA A 370 2.12 2.31 22.24
C ALA A 370 3.44 1.52 22.25
N ASP A 371 3.61 0.63 23.23
CA ASP A 371 4.79 -0.24 23.32
C ASP A 371 4.83 -1.25 22.18
N ALA A 372 3.68 -1.84 21.85
CA ALA A 372 3.57 -2.77 20.72
C ALA A 372 3.90 -2.09 19.37
N LEU A 373 3.47 -0.85 19.18
CA LEU A 373 3.81 -0.04 18.00
C LEU A 373 5.30 0.28 17.94
N SER A 374 5.92 0.60 19.07
CA SER A 374 7.36 0.86 19.14
C SER A 374 8.21 -0.38 18.89
N ALA A 375 7.66 -1.57 19.12
CA ALA A 375 8.32 -2.87 18.91
C ALA A 375 8.08 -3.46 17.51
N THR A 376 7.46 -2.72 16.58
CA THR A 376 7.26 -3.21 15.20
C THR A 376 8.58 -3.45 14.49
N PRO A 377 8.70 -4.54 13.69
CA PRO A 377 9.95 -4.86 12.97
C PRO A 377 10.21 -3.92 11.79
N VAL A 378 9.28 -3.04 11.48
CA VAL A 378 9.37 -2.05 10.42
C VAL A 378 9.05 -0.67 10.96
N ARG A 379 9.60 0.36 10.34
CA ARG A 379 9.34 1.74 10.71
C ARG A 379 7.88 2.09 10.45
N LEU A 380 7.25 2.77 11.41
CA LEU A 380 5.91 3.31 11.25
C LEU A 380 5.97 4.74 10.70
N SER A 381 5.35 4.94 9.56
CA SER A 381 5.21 6.25 8.94
C SER A 381 3.89 6.33 8.16
N THR A 382 3.21 7.47 8.19
CA THR A 382 1.97 7.73 7.46
C THR A 382 1.88 9.19 7.03
N MET A 383 1.68 9.46 5.75
CA MET A 383 1.54 10.82 5.21
C MET A 383 2.65 11.79 5.68
N GLY A 384 3.92 11.39 5.66
CA GLY A 384 5.05 12.21 6.09
C GLY A 384 5.32 12.18 7.60
N ARG A 385 4.49 11.53 8.40
CA ARG A 385 4.57 11.62 9.86
C ARG A 385 4.94 10.28 10.48
N THR A 386 5.91 10.31 11.37
CA THR A 386 6.36 9.16 12.17
C THR A 386 5.37 8.83 13.30
N LEU A 387 5.60 7.71 13.98
CA LEU A 387 4.82 7.33 15.18
C LEU A 387 4.77 8.45 16.23
N ALA A 388 5.90 9.12 16.49
CA ALA A 388 5.96 10.21 17.47
C ALA A 388 5.19 11.47 17.02
N GLN A 389 5.12 11.74 15.72
CA GLN A 389 4.45 12.92 15.18
C GLN A 389 2.93 12.75 15.06
N ASP A 390 2.44 11.53 14.83
CA ASP A 390 0.99 11.28 14.66
C ASP A 390 0.57 9.94 15.31
N GLN A 391 0.78 9.83 16.61
CA GLN A 391 0.54 8.60 17.38
C GLN A 391 -0.91 8.11 17.24
N ALA A 392 -1.88 9.02 17.19
CA ALA A 392 -3.30 8.67 17.08
C ALA A 392 -3.63 7.86 15.82
N ALA A 393 -2.94 8.13 14.71
CA ALA A 393 -3.12 7.38 13.47
C ALA A 393 -2.78 5.89 13.66
N PHE A 394 -1.65 5.62 14.29
CA PHE A 394 -1.18 4.25 14.52
C PHE A 394 -1.93 3.55 15.64
N LEU A 395 -2.29 4.26 16.72
CA LEU A 395 -3.14 3.70 17.79
C LEU A 395 -4.51 3.28 17.26
N THR A 396 -5.09 4.05 16.33
CA THR A 396 -6.39 3.70 15.73
C THR A 396 -6.29 2.44 14.88
N ALA A 397 -5.26 2.32 14.05
CA ALA A 397 -5.03 1.12 13.27
C ALA A 397 -4.73 -0.10 14.17
N ALA A 398 -3.92 0.07 15.21
CA ALA A 398 -3.63 -0.97 16.19
C ALA A 398 -4.88 -1.41 16.97
N ALA A 399 -5.79 -0.48 17.28
CA ALA A 399 -7.07 -0.79 17.91
C ALA A 399 -7.94 -1.71 17.04
N ALA A 400 -7.94 -1.53 15.71
CA ALA A 400 -8.63 -2.44 14.81
C ALA A 400 -8.03 -3.87 14.87
N GLY A 401 -6.71 -3.98 14.92
CA GLY A 401 -6.04 -5.28 15.13
C GLY A 401 -6.37 -5.92 16.47
N ARG A 402 -6.32 -5.15 17.58
CA ARG A 402 -6.70 -5.63 18.91
C ARG A 402 -8.15 -6.11 18.96
N PHE A 403 -9.07 -5.36 18.35
CA PHE A 403 -10.47 -5.78 18.27
C PHE A 403 -10.63 -7.08 17.50
N ALA A 404 -9.97 -7.22 16.33
CA ALA A 404 -10.02 -8.46 15.56
C ALA A 404 -9.56 -9.67 16.37
N ALA A 405 -8.56 -9.52 17.25
CA ALA A 405 -8.10 -10.58 18.13
C ALA A 405 -9.17 -11.07 19.11
N THR A 406 -10.14 -10.23 19.49
CA THR A 406 -11.26 -10.63 20.37
C THR A 406 -12.28 -11.53 19.68
N LEU A 407 -12.24 -11.61 18.36
CA LEU A 407 -13.13 -12.45 17.54
C LEU A 407 -12.56 -13.85 17.32
N LEU A 408 -11.32 -14.06 17.71
CA LEU A 408 -10.62 -15.33 17.57
C LEU A 408 -10.77 -16.19 18.83
N PRO A 409 -10.84 -17.53 18.69
CA PRO A 409 -10.91 -18.43 19.83
C PRO A 409 -9.73 -18.35 20.78
#